data_2794b2773734890f69f9c7f646ef316f
#
_entry.id   2794b2773734890f69f9c7f646ef316f
#
_cell.length_a   1.000
_cell.length_b   1.000
_cell.length_c   1.000
_cell.angle_alpha   90.00
_cell.angle_beta   90.00
_cell.angle_gamma   90.00
#
_symmetry.space_group_name_H-M   'P 1'
#
loop_
_entity.id
_entity.type
_entity.pdbx_description
1 polymer ?
#
loop_
_entity_poly.entity_id
_entity_poly.type
_entity_poly.pdbx_seq_one_letter_code
_entity_poly.pdbx_strand_id
1 'polypeptide(L)'
;AKEPRELVVPDNKALEQEILGVAEHDLRTAYAIVKKQDRQDAVAAVKQKVMAHFFPEGFEPKHDKLQVAAVFKELEAKIVRWNILDTGKRIDGRDVKTVRQIVAEVGVLPRTHGSALFTRGETQALCVATLGTGQDEQIIDALAGEYREHFMLHYNFPPYSVGEAGRMGSPGRREIGHGKLAWRALHPLLPAKDKFPYTMRVVSEITESNGSSSMA
;
A
#
# COMPACT_ATOMS: atom_id res chain seq x y z
N ALA A 1 2.95 37.54 -12.40
CA ALA A 1 2.44 36.16 -12.23
C ALA A 1 2.52 35.48 -13.59
N LYS A 2 2.91 34.19 -13.62
CA LYS A 2 2.87 33.41 -14.85
C LYS A 2 1.41 33.12 -15.18
N GLU A 3 1.02 33.29 -16.44
CA GLU A 3 -0.30 32.91 -16.91
C GLU A 3 -0.51 31.40 -16.71
N PRO A 4 -1.72 30.98 -16.28
CA PRO A 4 -2.05 29.58 -16.16
C PRO A 4 -1.94 28.90 -17.54
N ARG A 5 -1.35 27.70 -17.59
CA ARG A 5 -1.37 26.91 -18.81
C ARG A 5 -2.80 26.40 -19.06
N GLU A 6 -3.29 26.54 -20.27
CA GLU A 6 -4.51 25.84 -20.68
C GLU A 6 -4.28 24.33 -20.59
N LEU A 7 -5.08 23.67 -19.76
CA LEU A 7 -5.12 22.22 -19.65
C LEU A 7 -6.18 21.71 -20.63
N VAL A 8 -5.73 21.13 -21.73
CA VAL A 8 -6.62 20.40 -22.64
C VAL A 8 -6.93 19.04 -21.99
N VAL A 9 -8.12 18.91 -21.42
CA VAL A 9 -8.61 17.63 -20.90
C VAL A 9 -9.31 16.89 -22.06
N PRO A 10 -8.85 15.70 -22.45
CA PRO A 10 -9.51 14.95 -23.51
C PRO A 10 -10.94 14.56 -23.11
N ASP A 11 -11.90 14.73 -24.00
CA ASP A 11 -13.27 14.24 -23.78
C ASP A 11 -13.31 12.72 -24.03
N ASN A 12 -13.37 11.96 -22.95
CA ASN A 12 -13.40 10.50 -22.99
C ASN A 12 -14.81 9.91 -22.90
N LYS A 13 -15.88 10.71 -23.00
CA LYS A 13 -17.26 10.24 -22.78
C LYS A 13 -17.67 9.09 -23.73
N ALA A 14 -17.33 9.19 -25.00
CA ALA A 14 -17.63 8.13 -25.96
C ALA A 14 -16.90 6.84 -25.62
N LEU A 15 -15.61 6.92 -25.32
CA LEU A 15 -14.79 5.79 -24.91
C LEU A 15 -15.29 5.19 -23.58
N GLU A 16 -15.70 6.02 -22.63
CA GLU A 16 -16.28 5.57 -21.36
C GLU A 16 -17.54 4.74 -21.58
N GLN A 17 -18.46 5.19 -22.47
CA GLN A 17 -19.67 4.44 -22.80
C GLN A 17 -19.37 3.11 -23.48
N GLU A 18 -18.38 3.07 -24.37
CA GLU A 18 -17.97 1.85 -25.05
C GLU A 18 -17.37 0.85 -24.05
N ILE A 19 -16.50 1.28 -23.15
CA ILE A 19 -15.93 0.43 -22.10
C ILE A 19 -17.01 -0.04 -21.11
N LEU A 20 -17.97 0.82 -20.75
CA LEU A 20 -19.12 0.45 -19.93
C LEU A 20 -19.90 -0.71 -20.55
N GLY A 21 -20.23 -0.62 -21.84
CA GLY A 21 -20.96 -1.67 -22.54
C GLY A 21 -20.25 -3.02 -22.53
N VAL A 22 -18.92 -3.03 -22.54
CA VAL A 22 -18.11 -4.28 -22.55
C VAL A 22 -17.86 -4.85 -21.16
N ALA A 23 -17.70 -3.99 -20.13
CA ALA A 23 -17.10 -4.36 -18.86
C ALA A 23 -17.98 -4.18 -17.62
N GLU A 24 -19.02 -3.34 -17.64
CA GLU A 24 -19.75 -2.95 -16.41
C GLU A 24 -20.31 -4.15 -15.64
N HIS A 25 -21.02 -5.04 -16.33
CA HIS A 25 -21.64 -6.21 -15.69
C HIS A 25 -20.60 -7.11 -15.04
N ASP A 26 -19.53 -7.42 -15.78
CA ASP A 26 -18.47 -8.31 -15.31
C ASP A 26 -17.68 -7.68 -14.16
N LEU A 27 -17.43 -6.37 -14.21
CA LEU A 27 -16.77 -5.65 -13.11
C LEU A 27 -17.63 -5.63 -11.84
N ARG A 28 -18.93 -5.40 -11.94
CA ARG A 28 -19.83 -5.46 -10.79
C ARG A 28 -19.83 -6.86 -10.16
N THR A 29 -19.83 -7.90 -10.97
CA THR A 29 -19.72 -9.29 -10.52
C THR A 29 -18.37 -9.57 -9.85
N ALA A 30 -17.27 -9.11 -10.45
CA ALA A 30 -15.93 -9.27 -9.89
C ALA A 30 -15.77 -8.54 -8.53
N TYR A 31 -16.30 -7.32 -8.42
CA TYR A 31 -16.24 -6.55 -7.17
C TYR A 31 -17.21 -7.04 -6.08
N ALA A 32 -18.13 -7.94 -6.38
CA ALA A 32 -18.92 -8.65 -5.36
C ALA A 32 -18.16 -9.79 -4.66
N ILE A 33 -17.01 -10.20 -5.19
CA ILE A 33 -16.16 -11.23 -4.60
C ILE A 33 -15.43 -10.64 -3.38
N VAL A 34 -15.69 -11.20 -2.20
CA VAL A 34 -15.12 -10.71 -0.92
C VAL A 34 -13.62 -11.04 -0.81
N LYS A 35 -13.21 -12.26 -1.20
CA LYS A 35 -11.82 -12.70 -1.10
C LYS A 35 -10.93 -11.93 -2.08
N LYS A 36 -9.87 -11.30 -1.55
CA LYS A 36 -9.01 -10.36 -2.28
C LYS A 36 -8.41 -10.96 -3.55
N GLN A 37 -7.78 -12.14 -3.45
CA GLN A 37 -7.08 -12.75 -4.58
C GLN A 37 -8.06 -13.12 -5.72
N ASP A 38 -9.15 -13.79 -5.38
CA ASP A 38 -10.16 -14.22 -6.36
C ASP A 38 -10.81 -13.00 -7.05
N ARG A 39 -11.01 -11.91 -6.31
CA ARG A 39 -11.47 -10.62 -6.87
C ARG A 39 -10.46 -10.00 -7.81
N GLN A 40 -9.17 -9.99 -7.46
CA GLN A 40 -8.10 -9.45 -8.30
C GLN A 40 -7.99 -10.24 -9.62
N ASP A 41 -8.06 -11.55 -9.55
CA ASP A 41 -8.02 -12.43 -10.72
C ASP A 41 -9.23 -12.20 -11.64
N ALA A 42 -10.42 -12.06 -11.06
CA ALA A 42 -11.63 -11.74 -11.80
C ALA A 42 -11.55 -10.37 -12.48
N VAL A 43 -11.09 -9.33 -11.79
CA VAL A 43 -10.90 -7.99 -12.37
C VAL A 43 -9.84 -8.00 -13.46
N ALA A 44 -8.75 -8.75 -13.28
CA ALA A 44 -7.71 -8.91 -14.30
C ALA A 44 -8.26 -9.56 -15.58
N ALA A 45 -9.11 -10.58 -15.45
CA ALA A 45 -9.78 -11.22 -16.58
C ALA A 45 -10.68 -10.23 -17.34
N VAL A 46 -11.46 -9.40 -16.64
CA VAL A 46 -12.28 -8.35 -17.27
C VAL A 46 -11.40 -7.34 -18.01
N LYS A 47 -10.30 -6.91 -17.40
CA LYS A 47 -9.34 -6.01 -18.05
C LYS A 47 -8.76 -6.61 -19.33
N GLN A 48 -8.39 -7.89 -19.32
CA GLN A 48 -7.92 -8.58 -20.51
C GLN A 48 -8.99 -8.62 -21.61
N LYS A 49 -10.26 -8.89 -21.25
CA LYS A 49 -11.40 -8.85 -22.17
C LYS A 49 -11.55 -7.47 -22.84
N VAL A 50 -11.47 -6.39 -22.05
CA VAL A 50 -11.51 -5.02 -22.59
C VAL A 50 -10.34 -4.76 -23.51
N MET A 51 -9.12 -5.14 -23.11
CA MET A 51 -7.94 -4.92 -23.94
C MET A 51 -8.01 -5.71 -25.26
N ALA A 52 -8.51 -6.94 -25.25
CA ALA A 52 -8.73 -7.72 -26.48
C ALA A 52 -9.80 -7.10 -27.38
N HIS A 53 -10.84 -6.48 -26.82
CA HIS A 53 -11.88 -5.79 -27.59
C HIS A 53 -11.33 -4.55 -28.32
N PHE A 54 -10.52 -3.73 -27.66
CA PHE A 54 -9.98 -2.49 -28.23
C PHE A 54 -8.71 -2.68 -29.06
N PHE A 55 -7.99 -3.79 -28.86
CA PHE A 55 -6.72 -4.09 -29.53
C PHE A 55 -6.72 -5.50 -30.13
N PRO A 56 -7.67 -5.80 -31.06
CA PRO A 56 -7.69 -7.09 -31.74
C PRO A 56 -6.47 -7.24 -32.65
N GLU A 57 -5.96 -8.46 -32.77
CA GLU A 57 -4.83 -8.76 -33.65
C GLU A 57 -5.18 -8.44 -35.14
N GLY A 58 -4.25 -7.78 -35.82
CA GLY A 58 -4.38 -7.46 -37.24
C GLY A 58 -5.19 -6.19 -37.58
N PHE A 59 -5.63 -5.42 -36.59
CA PHE A 59 -6.35 -4.17 -36.82
C PHE A 59 -5.64 -2.99 -36.17
N GLU A 60 -5.68 -1.81 -36.83
CA GLU A 60 -5.18 -0.58 -36.19
C GLU A 60 -6.15 -0.14 -35.07
N PRO A 61 -5.63 0.11 -33.85
CA PRO A 61 -6.46 0.52 -32.74
C PRO A 61 -6.96 1.95 -32.92
N LYS A 62 -8.24 2.19 -32.62
CA LYS A 62 -8.86 3.53 -32.65
C LYS A 62 -8.43 4.43 -31.48
N HIS A 63 -7.97 3.85 -30.37
CA HIS A 63 -7.63 4.54 -29.15
C HIS A 63 -6.23 4.16 -28.68
N ASP A 64 -5.58 5.07 -27.94
CA ASP A 64 -4.32 4.76 -27.29
C ASP A 64 -4.52 3.78 -26.12
N LYS A 65 -3.59 2.84 -25.98
CA LYS A 65 -3.63 1.81 -24.93
C LYS A 65 -3.63 2.38 -23.52
N LEU A 66 -2.87 3.47 -23.29
CA LEU A 66 -2.82 4.15 -22.00
C LEU A 66 -4.14 4.86 -21.71
N GLN A 67 -4.76 5.45 -22.74
CA GLN A 67 -6.07 6.10 -22.61
C GLN A 67 -7.15 5.09 -22.22
N VAL A 68 -7.25 3.94 -22.91
CA VAL A 68 -8.20 2.87 -22.57
C VAL A 68 -7.98 2.37 -21.15
N ALA A 69 -6.72 2.14 -20.76
CA ALA A 69 -6.39 1.69 -19.42
C ALA A 69 -6.76 2.72 -18.33
N ALA A 70 -6.57 4.03 -18.60
CA ALA A 70 -6.94 5.10 -17.67
C ALA A 70 -8.45 5.18 -17.49
N VAL A 71 -9.23 5.17 -18.57
CA VAL A 71 -10.70 5.22 -18.52
C VAL A 71 -11.26 3.96 -17.84
N PHE A 72 -10.71 2.78 -18.13
CA PHE A 72 -11.07 1.53 -17.41
C PHE A 72 -10.86 1.68 -15.89
N LYS A 73 -9.72 2.24 -15.48
CA LYS A 73 -9.43 2.48 -14.06
C LYS A 73 -10.40 3.45 -13.39
N GLU A 74 -10.84 4.48 -14.11
CA GLU A 74 -11.87 5.41 -13.61
C GLU A 74 -13.22 4.71 -13.45
N LEU A 75 -13.58 3.82 -14.38
CA LEU A 75 -14.79 3.00 -14.28
C LEU A 75 -14.76 2.08 -13.06
N GLU A 76 -13.64 1.37 -12.83
CA GLU A 76 -13.44 0.58 -11.61
C GLU A 76 -13.69 1.42 -10.34
N ALA A 77 -13.08 2.60 -10.28
CA ALA A 77 -13.21 3.50 -9.13
C ALA A 77 -14.67 3.97 -8.94
N LYS A 78 -15.40 4.28 -10.02
CA LYS A 78 -16.81 4.65 -10.00
C LYS A 78 -17.68 3.50 -9.47
N ILE A 79 -17.53 2.29 -10.03
CA ILE A 79 -18.30 1.11 -9.62
C ILE A 79 -18.12 0.82 -8.12
N VAL A 80 -16.88 0.78 -7.64
CA VAL A 80 -16.60 0.50 -6.23
C VAL A 80 -17.15 1.59 -5.32
N ARG A 81 -16.93 2.87 -5.66
CA ARG A 81 -17.39 4.01 -4.86
C ARG A 81 -18.90 4.07 -4.75
N TRP A 82 -19.62 3.96 -5.86
CA TRP A 82 -21.07 3.99 -5.85
C TRP A 82 -21.68 2.79 -5.15
N ASN A 83 -21.09 1.60 -5.34
CA ASN A 83 -21.55 0.42 -4.59
C ASN A 83 -21.45 0.63 -3.07
N ILE A 84 -20.36 1.24 -2.58
CA ILE A 84 -20.22 1.54 -1.14
C ILE A 84 -21.25 2.58 -0.68
N LEU A 85 -21.49 3.62 -1.49
CA LEU A 85 -22.45 4.68 -1.15
C LEU A 85 -23.88 4.15 -1.11
N ASP A 86 -24.25 3.31 -2.07
CA ASP A 86 -25.61 2.78 -2.20
C ASP A 86 -25.91 1.67 -1.20
N THR A 87 -24.93 0.82 -0.88
CA THR A 87 -25.14 -0.36 -0.04
C THR A 87 -24.64 -0.19 1.39
N GLY A 88 -23.77 0.78 1.66
CA GLY A 88 -23.06 0.93 2.92
C GLY A 88 -22.04 -0.19 3.21
N LYS A 89 -21.76 -1.05 2.21
CA LYS A 89 -20.83 -2.19 2.35
C LYS A 89 -19.56 -1.97 1.55
N ARG A 90 -18.42 -2.25 2.18
CA ARG A 90 -17.11 -2.23 1.51
C ARG A 90 -16.89 -3.52 0.72
N ILE A 91 -15.90 -3.50 -0.17
CA ILE A 91 -15.54 -4.65 -1.04
C ILE A 91 -15.11 -5.91 -0.27
N ASP A 92 -14.72 -5.77 0.99
CA ASP A 92 -14.38 -6.88 1.90
C ASP A 92 -15.56 -7.32 2.78
N GLY A 93 -16.78 -6.85 2.49
CA GLY A 93 -18.02 -7.23 3.17
C GLY A 93 -18.31 -6.46 4.46
N ARG A 94 -17.35 -5.67 5.00
CA ARG A 94 -17.55 -4.85 6.19
C ARG A 94 -18.47 -3.67 5.90
N ASP A 95 -19.10 -3.15 6.95
CA ASP A 95 -19.75 -1.85 6.90
C ASP A 95 -18.71 -0.71 6.91
N VAL A 96 -19.19 0.54 6.84
CA VAL A 96 -18.32 1.73 6.78
C VAL A 96 -17.74 2.13 8.16
N LYS A 97 -18.18 1.52 9.25
CA LYS A 97 -17.76 1.82 10.63
C LYS A 97 -16.86 0.75 11.23
N THR A 98 -17.01 -0.50 10.83
CA THR A 98 -16.24 -1.62 11.37
C THR A 98 -14.78 -1.57 10.95
N VAL A 99 -13.88 -1.55 11.92
CA VAL A 99 -12.43 -1.68 11.72
C VAL A 99 -12.10 -3.16 11.50
N ARG A 100 -11.08 -3.46 10.69
CA ARG A 100 -10.56 -4.84 10.57
C ARG A 100 -10.08 -5.33 11.91
N GLN A 101 -10.25 -6.62 12.18
CA GLN A 101 -9.73 -7.24 13.39
C GLN A 101 -8.21 -7.00 13.51
N ILE A 102 -7.78 -6.61 14.71
CA ILE A 102 -6.39 -6.39 15.04
C ILE A 102 -5.96 -7.47 16.02
N VAL A 103 -4.86 -8.14 15.72
CA VAL A 103 -4.19 -9.11 16.58
C VAL A 103 -2.73 -8.70 16.71
N ALA A 104 -2.21 -8.70 17.93
CA ALA A 104 -0.80 -8.42 18.21
C ALA A 104 -0.25 -9.52 19.11
N GLU A 105 0.76 -10.22 18.63
CA GLU A 105 1.45 -11.30 19.33
C GLU A 105 2.88 -10.88 19.61
N VAL A 106 3.35 -11.05 20.84
CA VAL A 106 4.72 -10.70 21.23
C VAL A 106 5.54 -11.95 21.48
N GLY A 107 6.87 -11.82 21.36
CA GLY A 107 7.79 -12.93 21.63
C GLY A 107 7.74 -14.04 20.58
N VAL A 108 7.32 -13.75 19.35
CA VAL A 108 7.19 -14.74 18.26
C VAL A 108 8.53 -15.31 17.77
N LEU A 109 9.63 -14.56 17.96
CA LEU A 109 10.98 -15.02 17.62
C LEU A 109 11.77 -15.25 18.92
N PRO A 110 12.30 -16.46 19.15
CA PRO A 110 12.87 -16.85 20.45
C PRO A 110 14.28 -16.28 20.73
N ARG A 111 14.97 -15.74 19.72
CA ARG A 111 16.37 -15.32 19.80
C ARG A 111 16.61 -13.83 19.52
N THR A 112 15.58 -13.04 19.56
CA THR A 112 15.66 -11.58 19.40
C THR A 112 15.50 -10.89 20.76
N HIS A 113 15.95 -9.63 20.90
CA HIS A 113 15.71 -8.85 22.12
C HIS A 113 14.22 -8.51 22.31
N GLY A 114 13.49 -8.37 21.21
CA GLY A 114 12.03 -8.25 21.18
C GLY A 114 11.50 -8.56 19.81
N SER A 115 10.31 -9.14 19.75
CA SER A 115 9.60 -9.37 18.49
C SER A 115 8.10 -9.30 18.70
N ALA A 116 7.39 -8.84 17.67
CA ALA A 116 5.94 -8.81 17.63
C ALA A 116 5.45 -9.11 16.21
N LEU A 117 4.36 -9.86 16.11
CA LEU A 117 3.62 -10.05 14.88
C LEU A 117 2.31 -9.27 15.01
N PHE A 118 2.15 -8.26 14.16
CA PHE A 118 0.95 -7.46 14.10
C PHE A 118 0.13 -7.85 12.87
N THR A 119 -1.13 -8.16 13.08
CA THR A 119 -2.06 -8.53 12.01
C THR A 119 -3.30 -7.66 12.08
N ARG A 120 -3.66 -7.00 10.98
CA ARG A 120 -4.91 -6.24 10.81
C ARG A 120 -5.66 -6.74 9.58
N GLY A 121 -6.61 -7.63 9.79
CA GLY A 121 -7.25 -8.38 8.71
C GLY A 121 -6.22 -9.24 7.97
N GLU A 122 -5.97 -8.93 6.69
CA GLU A 122 -4.94 -9.62 5.88
C GLU A 122 -3.58 -8.92 5.92
N THR A 123 -3.50 -7.67 6.41
CA THR A 123 -2.23 -6.95 6.52
C THR A 123 -1.44 -7.47 7.71
N GLN A 124 -0.18 -7.83 7.49
CA GLN A 124 0.68 -8.36 8.54
C GLN A 124 2.07 -7.73 8.51
N ALA A 125 2.60 -7.44 9.70
CA ALA A 125 3.94 -6.90 9.90
C ALA A 125 4.65 -7.68 11.00
N LEU A 126 5.86 -8.16 10.71
CA LEU A 126 6.78 -8.71 11.68
C LEU A 126 7.72 -7.60 12.15
N CYS A 127 7.60 -7.21 13.43
CA CYS A 127 8.44 -6.20 14.05
C CYS A 127 9.51 -6.87 14.92
N VAL A 128 10.77 -6.47 14.74
CA VAL A 128 11.89 -6.99 15.51
C VAL A 128 12.64 -5.84 16.17
N ALA A 129 12.84 -5.93 17.48
CA ALA A 129 13.63 -4.98 18.24
C ALA A 129 15.01 -5.56 18.55
N THR A 130 16.04 -4.75 18.34
CA THR A 130 17.43 -5.03 18.70
C THR A 130 17.94 -3.94 19.63
N LEU A 131 18.58 -4.34 20.71
CA LEU A 131 19.23 -3.45 21.66
C LEU A 131 20.75 -3.48 21.45
N GLY A 132 21.33 -2.31 21.30
CA GLY A 132 22.77 -2.11 21.15
C GLY A 132 23.35 -1.23 22.24
N THR A 133 24.64 -0.97 22.13
CA THR A 133 25.40 -0.09 23.02
C THR A 133 25.40 1.36 22.52
N GLY A 134 26.01 2.29 23.24
CA GLY A 134 26.21 3.65 22.74
C GLY A 134 27.11 3.77 21.52
N GLN A 135 27.89 2.72 21.18
CA GLN A 135 28.69 2.69 19.96
C GLN A 135 27.84 2.41 18.70
N ASP A 136 26.66 1.82 18.90
CA ASP A 136 25.72 1.46 17.83
C ASP A 136 24.77 2.61 17.48
N GLU A 137 24.92 3.78 18.12
CA GLU A 137 24.12 4.97 17.80
C GLU A 137 24.35 5.44 16.37
N GLN A 138 23.28 5.82 15.70
CA GLN A 138 23.35 6.38 14.36
C GLN A 138 23.96 7.79 14.41
N ILE A 139 25.02 8.00 13.64
CA ILE A 139 25.60 9.32 13.44
C ILE A 139 24.81 10.01 12.32
N ILE A 140 24.27 11.18 12.62
CA ILE A 140 23.56 12.03 11.65
C ILE A 140 24.44 13.24 11.37
N ASP A 141 24.96 13.32 10.15
CA ASP A 141 25.66 14.48 9.65
C ASP A 141 24.67 15.38 8.88
N ALA A 142 24.32 16.50 9.50
CA ALA A 142 23.33 17.43 8.99
C ALA A 142 23.92 18.85 8.82
N LEU A 143 23.26 19.69 8.03
CA LEU A 143 23.63 21.11 7.87
C LEU A 143 23.77 21.87 9.20
N ALA A 144 22.99 21.49 10.21
CA ALA A 144 23.01 22.10 11.54
C ALA A 144 24.13 21.55 12.46
N GLY A 145 24.90 20.57 11.99
CA GLY A 145 25.94 19.89 12.75
C GLY A 145 25.69 18.40 12.90
N GLU A 146 26.71 17.69 13.40
CA GLU A 146 26.64 16.26 13.67
C GLU A 146 25.95 16.01 15.03
N TYR A 147 25.06 15.03 15.06
CA TYR A 147 24.45 14.52 16.30
C TYR A 147 24.23 13.01 16.23
N ARG A 148 23.92 12.41 17.38
CA ARG A 148 23.72 10.95 17.50
C ARG A 148 22.29 10.64 17.88
N GLU A 149 21.74 9.61 17.21
CA GLU A 149 20.41 9.08 17.48
C GLU A 149 20.52 7.67 18.08
N HIS A 150 19.87 7.47 19.22
CA HIS A 150 19.84 6.19 19.93
C HIS A 150 18.59 5.34 19.59
N PHE A 151 17.68 5.87 18.77
CA PHE A 151 16.50 5.15 18.31
C PHE A 151 16.42 5.17 16.79
N MET A 152 16.38 4.00 16.20
CA MET A 152 16.22 3.80 14.76
C MET A 152 14.98 2.95 14.49
N LEU A 153 14.18 3.34 13.50
CA LEU A 153 13.06 2.55 13.01
C LEU A 153 13.12 2.44 11.49
N HIS A 154 13.15 1.21 11.00
CA HIS A 154 13.19 0.87 9.59
C HIS A 154 11.91 0.15 9.20
N TYR A 155 11.29 0.60 8.12
CA TYR A 155 10.11 0.00 7.53
C TYR A 155 10.50 -0.60 6.18
N ASN A 156 10.25 -1.88 6.00
CA ASN A 156 10.52 -2.60 4.77
C ASN A 156 9.22 -3.07 4.13
N PHE A 157 9.11 -2.85 2.82
CA PHE A 157 7.95 -3.24 2.02
C PHE A 157 8.41 -4.07 0.81
N PRO A 158 8.78 -5.33 1.04
CA PRO A 158 9.30 -6.19 -0.02
C PRO A 158 8.20 -6.58 -1.02
N PRO A 159 8.57 -6.91 -2.28
CA PRO A 159 7.61 -7.29 -3.33
C PRO A 159 6.69 -8.45 -2.93
N TYR A 160 7.19 -9.43 -2.19
CA TYR A 160 6.38 -10.58 -1.77
C TYR A 160 5.18 -10.18 -0.89
N SER A 161 5.24 -9.04 -0.19
CA SER A 161 4.13 -8.55 0.64
C SER A 161 2.85 -8.24 -0.17
N VAL A 162 2.98 -8.06 -1.47
CA VAL A 162 1.85 -7.87 -2.42
C VAL A 162 1.70 -9.03 -3.40
N GLY A 163 2.39 -10.15 -3.15
CA GLY A 163 2.35 -11.35 -4.00
C GLY A 163 3.17 -11.23 -5.28
N GLU A 164 4.13 -10.30 -5.34
CA GLU A 164 4.98 -10.09 -6.51
C GLU A 164 6.37 -10.70 -6.32
N ALA A 165 6.93 -11.26 -7.40
CA ALA A 165 8.34 -11.56 -7.49
C ALA A 165 9.08 -10.33 -8.03
N GLY A 166 10.00 -9.79 -7.25
CA GLY A 166 10.72 -8.57 -7.59
C GLY A 166 12.10 -8.50 -6.96
N ARG A 167 12.91 -7.55 -7.42
CA ARG A 167 14.24 -7.31 -6.85
C ARG A 167 14.11 -6.71 -5.45
N MET A 168 14.75 -7.35 -4.50
CA MET A 168 14.97 -6.78 -3.17
C MET A 168 16.24 -5.94 -3.19
N GLY A 169 16.11 -4.66 -2.88
CA GLY A 169 17.21 -3.68 -2.91
C GLY A 169 17.21 -2.77 -1.69
N SER A 170 17.90 -1.64 -1.80
CA SER A 170 17.87 -0.60 -0.77
C SER A 170 16.46 0.00 -0.64
N PRO A 171 16.06 0.43 0.58
CA PRO A 171 14.76 1.06 0.81
C PRO A 171 14.51 2.26 -0.11
N GLY A 172 13.35 2.31 -0.72
CA GLY A 172 12.91 3.43 -1.53
C GLY A 172 12.42 4.61 -0.67
N ARG A 173 12.13 5.74 -1.32
CA ARG A 173 11.64 6.96 -0.62
C ARG A 173 10.36 6.71 0.18
N ARG A 174 9.49 5.83 -0.32
CA ARG A 174 8.24 5.46 0.37
C ARG A 174 8.53 4.75 1.69
N GLU A 175 9.43 3.79 1.69
CA GLU A 175 9.81 3.04 2.89
C GLU A 175 10.49 3.93 3.92
N ILE A 176 11.41 4.79 3.48
CA ILE A 176 12.07 5.78 4.35
C ILE A 176 11.04 6.72 4.96
N GLY A 177 10.09 7.23 4.18
CA GLY A 177 9.02 8.11 4.66
C GLY A 177 8.09 7.46 5.67
N HIS A 178 7.69 6.20 5.44
CA HIS A 178 6.85 5.43 6.36
C HIS A 178 7.61 5.09 7.66
N GLY A 179 8.86 4.68 7.56
CA GLY A 179 9.72 4.47 8.72
C GLY A 179 9.85 5.72 9.58
N LYS A 180 10.05 6.89 8.95
CA LYS A 180 10.14 8.16 9.69
C LYS A 180 8.80 8.58 10.31
N LEU A 181 7.67 8.26 9.69
CA LEU A 181 6.34 8.50 10.26
C LEU A 181 6.16 7.68 11.55
N ALA A 182 6.45 6.39 11.53
CA ALA A 182 6.39 5.51 12.70
C ALA A 182 7.41 5.93 13.78
N TRP A 183 8.63 6.29 13.38
CA TRP A 183 9.66 6.82 14.29
C TRP A 183 9.13 8.05 15.03
N ARG A 184 8.53 9.02 14.34
CA ARG A 184 7.98 10.25 14.95
C ARG A 184 6.84 9.96 15.93
N ALA A 185 6.04 8.94 15.68
CA ALA A 185 4.94 8.54 16.56
C ALA A 185 5.46 7.91 17.86
N LEU A 186 6.53 7.10 17.79
CA LEU A 186 7.05 6.36 18.93
C LEU A 186 8.10 7.14 19.73
N HIS A 187 8.91 7.96 19.07
CA HIS A 187 10.03 8.67 19.69
C HIS A 187 9.68 9.42 20.99
N PRO A 188 8.54 10.15 21.10
CA PRO A 188 8.18 10.85 22.34
C PRO A 188 7.83 9.92 23.52
N LEU A 189 7.56 8.64 23.24
CA LEU A 189 7.16 7.66 24.26
C LEU A 189 8.33 6.80 24.76
N LEU A 190 9.52 6.99 24.18
CA LEU A 190 10.70 6.21 24.55
C LEU A 190 11.15 6.57 25.98
N PRO A 191 11.65 5.59 26.73
CA PRO A 191 12.25 5.87 28.02
C PRO A 191 13.49 6.77 27.86
N ALA A 192 13.70 7.63 28.81
CA ALA A 192 14.89 8.49 28.84
C ALA A 192 16.18 7.64 28.92
N LYS A 193 17.26 8.11 28.29
CA LYS A 193 18.51 7.36 28.11
C LYS A 193 19.18 7.00 29.47
N ASP A 194 18.98 7.79 30.51
CA ASP A 194 19.45 7.51 31.86
C ASP A 194 18.75 6.30 32.51
N LYS A 195 17.48 6.04 32.13
CA LYS A 195 16.71 4.92 32.63
C LYS A 195 16.84 3.67 31.75
N PHE A 196 17.12 3.86 30.46
CA PHE A 196 17.26 2.78 29.48
C PHE A 196 18.43 3.07 28.53
N PRO A 197 19.68 2.75 28.94
CA PRO A 197 20.90 3.21 28.27
C PRO A 197 21.25 2.39 27.00
N TYR A 198 20.27 1.91 26.30
CA TYR A 198 20.48 1.13 25.08
C TYR A 198 20.19 1.95 23.83
N THR A 199 20.92 1.66 22.77
CA THR A 199 20.54 2.03 21.42
C THR A 199 19.49 1.04 20.92
N MET A 200 18.35 1.56 20.50
CA MET A 200 17.22 0.73 20.07
C MET A 200 17.07 0.78 18.54
N ARG A 201 17.04 -0.38 17.92
CA ARG A 201 16.71 -0.51 16.49
C ARG A 201 15.48 -1.37 16.34
N VAL A 202 14.42 -0.81 15.74
CA VAL A 202 13.22 -1.54 15.38
C VAL A 202 13.17 -1.69 13.87
N VAL A 203 12.93 -2.91 13.39
CA VAL A 203 12.69 -3.22 11.97
C VAL A 203 11.28 -3.75 11.85
N SER A 204 10.47 -3.10 11.02
CA SER A 204 9.12 -3.54 10.67
C SER A 204 9.15 -4.09 9.25
N GLU A 205 9.01 -5.39 9.13
CA GLU A 205 8.96 -6.13 7.85
C GLU A 205 7.51 -6.42 7.50
N ILE A 206 7.02 -5.88 6.39
CA ILE A 206 5.65 -6.16 5.93
C ILE A 206 5.65 -7.52 5.24
N THR A 207 4.94 -8.48 5.83
CA THR A 207 4.83 -9.85 5.31
C THR A 207 3.62 -10.03 4.40
N GLU A 208 2.54 -9.27 4.65
CA GLU A 208 1.33 -9.27 3.82
C GLU A 208 0.73 -7.86 3.80
N SER A 209 0.28 -7.40 2.63
CA SER A 209 -0.33 -6.08 2.46
C SER A 209 -1.72 -6.16 1.84
N ASN A 210 -2.69 -5.54 2.49
CA ASN A 210 -4.05 -5.36 1.97
C ASN A 210 -4.51 -3.91 2.16
N GLY A 211 -3.89 -3.00 1.42
CA GLY A 211 -4.17 -1.58 1.46
C GLY A 211 -3.76 -0.92 2.79
N SER A 212 -3.08 0.22 2.70
CA SER A 212 -2.68 1.02 3.86
C SER A 212 -1.84 0.27 4.92
N SER A 213 -0.91 -0.59 4.45
CA SER A 213 0.00 -1.35 5.33
C SER A 213 0.89 -0.44 6.20
N SER A 214 1.20 0.77 5.73
CA SER A 214 1.94 1.77 6.50
C SER A 214 1.19 2.36 7.70
N MET A 215 -0.12 2.09 7.81
CA MET A 215 -0.96 2.49 8.94
C MET A 215 -1.30 1.32 9.87
N ALA A 216 -0.72 0.15 9.61
CA ALA A 216 -0.88 -1.05 10.43
C ALA A 216 0.17 -1.12 11.55
#